data_9106b96277e2b39b4400130aee663697
#
_entry.id   9106b96277e2b39b4400130aee663697
#
_cell.length_a   1.000
_cell.length_b   1.000
_cell.length_c   1.000
_cell.angle_alpha   90.00
_cell.angle_beta   90.00
_cell.angle_gamma   90.00
#
_symmetry.space_group_name_H-M   'P 1'
#
loop_
_entity.id
_entity.type
_entity.pdbx_description
1 polymer ?
#
loop_
_entity_poly.entity_id
_entity_poly.type
_entity_poly.pdbx_seq_one_letter_code
_entity_poly.pdbx_strand_id
1 'polypeptide(L)' 'KAKEAVREIFGDPECGQVFRIKGFLKDGNVWQELNATAHELTMHPLEVGQDVLIVIGEQMNEEKIRGYLKK' A
#
# COMPACT_ATOMS: atom_id res chain seq x y z
N LYS A 1 0.97 5.08 9.83
CA LYS A 1 1.16 5.92 8.64
C LYS A 1 0.89 5.17 7.34
N ALA A 2 1.59 4.07 7.13
CA ALA A 2 1.40 3.30 5.89
C ALA A 2 0.00 2.70 5.81
N LYS A 3 -0.53 2.20 6.92
CA LYS A 3 -1.88 1.66 6.94
C LYS A 3 -2.92 2.70 6.59
N GLU A 4 -2.76 3.91 7.10
CA GLU A 4 -3.68 5.00 6.82
C GLU A 4 -3.64 5.40 5.36
N ALA A 5 -2.43 5.50 4.79
CA ALA A 5 -2.26 5.83 3.38
C ALA A 5 -2.93 4.79 2.48
N VAL A 6 -2.75 3.51 2.80
CA VAL A 6 -3.34 2.41 2.03
C VAL A 6 -4.88 2.48 2.10
N ARG A 7 -5.43 2.72 3.28
CA ARG A 7 -6.88 2.85 3.43
C ARG A 7 -7.43 4.03 2.66
N GLU A 8 -6.70 5.14 2.68
CA GLU A 8 -7.11 6.33 1.93
C GLU A 8 -7.12 6.08 0.43
N ILE A 9 -6.14 5.33 -0.06
CA ILE A 9 -6.09 4.97 -1.48
C ILE A 9 -7.33 4.17 -1.87
N PHE A 10 -7.69 3.16 -1.09
CA PHE A 10 -8.88 2.35 -1.39
C PHE A 10 -10.18 3.16 -1.27
N GLY A 11 -10.20 4.14 -0.40
CA GLY A 11 -11.38 4.98 -0.20
C GLY A 11 -11.50 6.18 -1.14
N ASP A 12 -10.49 6.45 -1.94
CA ASP A 12 -10.45 7.61 -2.82
C ASP A 12 -10.74 7.22 -4.26
N PRO A 13 -11.92 7.57 -4.80
CA PRO A 13 -12.27 7.21 -6.18
C PRO A 13 -11.36 7.89 -7.21
N GLU A 14 -10.68 8.96 -6.86
CA GLU A 14 -9.74 9.61 -7.79
C GLU A 14 -8.47 8.81 -8.00
N CYS A 15 -8.17 7.86 -7.12
CA CYS A 15 -7.06 6.95 -7.32
C CYS A 15 -7.33 5.89 -8.38
N GLY A 16 -8.60 5.78 -8.81
CA GLY A 16 -9.03 4.75 -9.74
C GLY A 16 -9.51 3.51 -9.00
N GLN A 17 -9.60 2.42 -9.72
CA GLN A 17 -10.12 1.18 -9.18
C GLN A 17 -8.96 0.30 -8.72
N VAL A 18 -8.57 0.47 -7.47
CA VAL A 18 -7.47 -0.29 -6.88
C VAL A 18 -8.03 -1.57 -6.25
N PHE A 19 -7.50 -2.72 -6.66
CA PHE A 19 -7.95 -4.01 -6.17
C PHE A 19 -7.08 -4.53 -5.03
N ARG A 20 -5.78 -4.31 -5.12
CA ARG A 20 -4.85 -4.87 -4.16
C ARG A 20 -3.56 -4.06 -4.08
N ILE A 21 -3.04 -3.94 -2.88
CA ILE A 21 -1.72 -3.36 -2.65
C ILE A 21 -0.91 -4.41 -1.90
N LYS A 22 0.27 -4.72 -2.43
CA LYS A 22 1.15 -5.73 -1.85
C LYS A 22 2.59 -5.24 -1.90
N GLY A 23 3.33 -5.53 -0.87
CA GLY A 23 4.74 -5.17 -0.87
C GLY A 23 5.35 -5.22 0.51
N PHE A 24 6.44 -4.49 0.67
CA PHE A 24 7.20 -4.47 1.91
C PHE A 24 7.40 -3.05 2.37
N LEU A 25 7.31 -2.85 3.66
CA LEU A 25 7.54 -1.56 4.30
C LEU A 25 8.52 -1.73 5.43
N LYS A 26 9.39 -0.76 5.59
CA LYS A 26 10.33 -0.78 6.70
C LYS A 26 9.80 0.13 7.79
N ASP A 27 9.65 -0.43 8.99
CA ASP A 27 9.21 0.32 10.17
C ASP A 27 10.31 0.23 11.21
N GLY A 28 11.10 1.30 11.32
CA GLY A 28 12.29 1.26 12.14
C GLY A 28 13.31 0.29 11.57
N ASN A 29 13.67 -0.73 12.35
CA ASN A 29 14.61 -1.76 11.91
C ASN A 29 13.93 -3.05 11.47
N VAL A 30 12.61 -3.03 11.40
CA VAL A 30 11.83 -4.23 11.08
C VAL A 30 11.13 -4.06 9.76
N TRP A 31 11.25 -5.04 8.89
CA TRP A 31 10.48 -5.10 7.65
C TRP A 31 9.12 -5.72 7.93
N GLN A 32 8.12 -5.24 7.22
CA GLN A 32 6.78 -5.81 7.29
C GLN A 32 6.25 -6.05 5.89
N GLU A 33 5.67 -7.21 5.68
CA GLU A 33 4.97 -7.53 4.45
C GLU A 33 3.55 -7.00 4.54
N LEU A 34 3.19 -6.14 3.61
CA LEU A 34 1.86 -5.56 3.53
C LEU A 34 1.06 -6.29 2.46
N ASN A 35 -0.17 -6.62 2.78
CA ASN A 35 -1.09 -7.21 1.83
C ASN A 35 -2.47 -6.65 2.12
N ALA A 36 -3.00 -5.86 1.20
CA ALA A 36 -4.25 -5.14 1.43
C ALA A 36 -5.20 -5.23 0.25
N THR A 37 -6.47 -5.40 0.57
CA THR A 37 -7.57 -5.26 -0.38
C THR A 37 -8.53 -4.21 0.19
N ALA A 38 -9.63 -3.94 -0.51
CA ALA A 38 -10.64 -3.02 0.00
C ALA A 38 -11.28 -3.49 1.30
N HIS A 39 -11.19 -4.78 1.61
CA HIS A 39 -11.86 -5.38 2.75
C HIS A 39 -10.92 -5.85 3.84
N GLU A 40 -9.66 -6.05 3.53
CA GLU A 40 -8.68 -6.57 4.47
C GLU A 40 -7.36 -5.85 4.36
N LEU A 41 -6.67 -5.76 5.47
CA LEU A 41 -5.30 -5.27 5.50
C LEU A 41 -4.52 -6.12 6.50
N THR A 42 -3.47 -6.77 6.03
CA THR A 42 -2.62 -7.57 6.89
C THR A 42 -1.18 -7.09 6.79
N MET A 43 -0.47 -7.17 7.91
CA MET A 43 0.95 -6.85 7.98
C MET A 43 1.64 -7.90 8.82
N HIS A 44 2.72 -8.44 8.30
CA HIS A 44 3.49 -9.48 8.98
C HIS A 44 4.95 -9.06 9.06
N PRO A 45 5.59 -9.20 10.22
CA PRO A 45 7.01 -8.86 10.34
C PRO A 45 7.88 -9.87 9.60
N LEU A 46 8.95 -9.36 9.00
CA LEU A 46 9.93 -10.16 8.27
C LEU A 46 11.33 -9.73 8.68
N GLU A 47 12.27 -10.66 8.61
CA GLU A 47 13.67 -10.35 8.90
C GLU A 47 14.31 -9.56 7.77
N VAL A 48 13.93 -9.86 6.54
CA VAL A 48 14.50 -9.23 5.35
C VAL A 48 13.37 -8.86 4.40
N GLY A 49 13.47 -7.69 3.80
CA GLY A 49 12.51 -7.24 2.83
C GLY A 49 13.16 -6.38 1.77
N GLN A 50 12.35 -5.88 0.87
CA GLN A 50 12.77 -4.96 -0.19
C GLN A 50 11.83 -3.77 -0.20
N ASP A 51 12.36 -2.62 -0.54
CA ASP A 51 11.56 -1.39 -0.59
C ASP A 51 10.72 -1.36 -1.88
N VAL A 52 9.68 -2.18 -1.90
CA VAL A 52 8.83 -2.38 -3.06
C VAL A 52 7.37 -2.39 -2.64
N LEU A 53 6.54 -1.63 -3.36
CA LEU A 53 5.10 -1.69 -3.24
C LEU A 53 4.50 -1.88 -4.63
N ILE A 54 3.62 -2.86 -4.74
CA ILE A 54 2.92 -3.16 -5.99
C ILE A 54 1.45 -2.84 -5.80
N VAL A 55 0.92 -2.01 -6.68
CA VAL A 55 -0.49 -1.64 -6.68
C VAL A 55 -1.14 -2.25 -7.90
N ILE A 56 -2.20 -3.02 -7.70
CA ILE A 56 -2.92 -3.71 -8.77
C ILE A 56 -4.32 -3.12 -8.89
N GLY A 57 -4.71 -2.76 -10.10
CA GLY A 57 -6.02 -2.18 -10.34
C GLY A 57 -6.23 -1.79 -11.78
N GLU A 58 -7.34 -1.11 -12.04
CA GLU A 58 -7.70 -0.61 -13.36
C GLU A 58 -7.85 0.90 -13.33
N GLN A 59 -7.45 1.55 -14.42
CA GLN A 59 -7.58 3.00 -14.58
C GLN A 59 -7.06 3.77 -13.38
N MET A 60 -5.92 3.34 -12.86
CA MET A 60 -5.32 3.94 -11.68
C MET A 60 -4.67 5.28 -11.98
N ASN A 61 -4.81 6.20 -11.03
CA ASN A 61 -4.10 7.47 -11.06
C ASN A 61 -2.81 7.32 -10.24
N GLU A 62 -1.72 7.03 -10.93
CA GLU A 62 -0.45 6.76 -10.28
C GLU A 62 0.08 7.94 -9.47
N GLU A 63 -0.11 9.15 -9.96
CA GLU A 63 0.36 10.35 -9.26
C GLU A 63 -0.35 10.52 -7.91
N LYS A 64 -1.66 10.31 -7.91
CA LYS A 64 -2.45 10.43 -6.70
C LYS A 64 -2.06 9.37 -5.67
N ILE A 65 -1.90 8.14 -6.14
CA ILE A 65 -1.49 7.02 -5.30
C ILE A 65 -0.11 7.28 -4.69
N ARG A 66 0.84 7.72 -5.50
CA ARG A 66 2.18 8.05 -5.01
C ARG A 66 2.14 9.16 -3.97
N GLY A 67 1.25 10.13 -4.17
CA GLY A 67 1.08 11.21 -3.22
C GLY A 67 0.70 10.73 -1.83
N TYR A 68 -0.18 9.75 -1.75
CA TYR A 68 -0.55 9.15 -0.47
C TYR A 68 0.61 8.37 0.16
N LEU A 69 1.35 7.63 -0.66
CA LEU A 69 2.43 6.78 -0.16
C LEU A 69 3.66 7.55 0.29
N LYS A 70 3.84 8.76 -0.21
CA LYS A 70 5.01 9.58 0.12
C LYS A 70 4.83 10.41 1.39
N LYS A 71 3.65 10.47 1.92
CA LYS A 71 3.38 11.27 3.13
C LYS A 71 4.02 10.70 4.39
#